data_bb75c1c0c3561053b6775f26793ca14b
#
_entry.id   bb75c1c0c3561053b6775f26793ca14b
#
_cell.length_a   1.000
_cell.length_b   1.000
_cell.length_c   1.000
_cell.angle_alpha   90.00
_cell.angle_beta   90.00
_cell.angle_gamma   90.00
#
_symmetry.space_group_name_H-M   'P 1'
#
loop_
_entity.id
_entity.type
_entity.pdbx_description
1 polymer ?
#
loop_
_entity_poly.entity_id
_entity_poly.type
_entity_poly.pdbx_seq_one_letter_code
_entity_poly.pdbx_strand_id
1 'polypeptide(L)'
;MPSLPTPEFWARPGLVPDLLQPLAWAYAAMGGLRHAWTQPWRAPVPVICVGNLVAGGAGKTPVAIALARRLQAGGRAVHLLSRGYGGSLAGPVAIDRRRHDASQVGDEALLLAAAAPAWIARDRPAGARAAIAAGAQCLVLDDGLQNPTLAKDLSLLVIDGGYGLGNGRVLPAGPLREPLERGLARADAVVLMGEDRTGLAARLAGKTVLRARLVPENAAEFAGRPVVAFAGIGRPAKFFATLEATGARLAAKRAFPDHHRYSMDELERLLAEAADADAALVTTAKDAVRLPAPCRERVQVLRVAARFDDPALLDGVINRTSGPDSFPPRPDPGM
;
A
#
# COMPACT_ATOMS: atom_id res chain seq x y z
N MET A 1 -8.91 -7.77 16.19
CA MET A 1 -10.29 -7.26 16.07
C MET A 1 -10.67 -7.29 14.60
N PRO A 2 -11.85 -7.78 14.23
CA PRO A 2 -12.30 -7.71 12.84
C PRO A 2 -12.31 -6.24 12.41
N SER A 3 -11.83 -5.95 11.19
CA SER A 3 -11.90 -4.62 10.63
C SER A 3 -13.38 -4.26 10.41
N LEU A 4 -13.84 -3.19 11.02
CA LEU A 4 -15.18 -2.67 10.75
C LEU A 4 -15.26 -2.29 9.26
N PRO A 5 -16.37 -2.58 8.58
CA PRO A 5 -16.56 -2.16 7.21
C PRO A 5 -16.46 -0.63 7.13
N THR A 6 -15.94 -0.14 6.01
CA THR A 6 -15.86 1.30 5.76
C THR A 6 -17.27 1.90 5.85
N PRO A 7 -17.53 2.88 6.73
CA PRO A 7 -18.85 3.44 6.89
C PRO A 7 -19.34 4.10 5.58
N GLU A 8 -20.57 3.83 5.17
CA GLU A 8 -21.14 4.37 3.94
C GLU A 8 -21.17 5.91 3.92
N PHE A 9 -21.37 6.53 5.09
CA PHE A 9 -21.40 7.99 5.22
C PHE A 9 -20.03 8.66 4.96
N TRP A 10 -18.92 7.89 4.89
CA TRP A 10 -17.63 8.44 4.47
C TRP A 10 -17.57 8.76 2.98
N ALA A 11 -18.47 8.19 2.18
CA ALA A 11 -18.51 8.43 0.74
C ALA A 11 -19.30 9.72 0.39
N ARG A 12 -20.20 10.20 1.27
CA ARG A 12 -21.14 11.30 0.96
C ARG A 12 -21.30 12.25 2.15
N PRO A 13 -21.59 13.54 1.91
CA PRO A 13 -22.02 14.46 2.97
C PRO A 13 -23.38 14.00 3.55
N GLY A 14 -23.71 14.42 4.78
CA GLY A 14 -24.95 14.08 5.43
C GLY A 14 -24.92 14.41 6.93
N LEU A 15 -26.03 14.19 7.64
CA LEU A 15 -26.18 14.52 9.06
C LEU A 15 -25.18 13.82 9.97
N VAL A 16 -24.87 12.54 9.72
CA VAL A 16 -23.91 11.78 10.55
C VAL A 16 -22.50 12.39 10.47
N PRO A 17 -21.92 12.66 9.28
CA PRO A 17 -20.68 13.42 9.16
C PRO A 17 -20.73 14.79 9.88
N ASP A 18 -21.86 15.51 9.81
CA ASP A 18 -22.00 16.83 10.44
C ASP A 18 -21.94 16.74 11.97
N LEU A 19 -22.63 15.78 12.55
CA LEU A 19 -22.63 15.53 14.00
C LEU A 19 -21.24 15.09 14.51
N LEU A 20 -20.47 14.35 13.70
CA LEU A 20 -19.13 13.89 14.04
C LEU A 20 -18.03 14.94 13.80
N GLN A 21 -18.36 16.06 13.17
CA GLN A 21 -17.38 17.08 12.79
C GLN A 21 -16.57 17.67 13.96
N PRO A 22 -17.14 17.95 15.16
CA PRO A 22 -16.34 18.43 16.29
C PRO A 22 -15.27 17.44 16.74
N LEU A 23 -15.57 16.12 16.71
CA LEU A 23 -14.60 15.08 17.02
C LEU A 23 -13.50 15.00 15.95
N ALA A 24 -13.85 15.23 14.68
CA ALA A 24 -12.87 15.28 13.59
C ALA A 24 -11.92 16.48 13.75
N TRP A 25 -12.38 17.62 14.21
CA TRP A 25 -11.52 18.77 14.52
C TRP A 25 -10.56 18.46 15.67
N ALA A 26 -11.04 17.85 16.75
CA ALA A 26 -10.19 17.44 17.88
C ALA A 26 -9.13 16.44 17.43
N TYR A 27 -9.51 15.42 16.63
CA TYR A 27 -8.59 14.45 16.07
C TYR A 27 -7.50 15.09 15.18
N ALA A 28 -7.90 16.00 14.29
CA ALA A 28 -6.98 16.75 13.42
C ALA A 28 -6.04 17.66 14.22
N ALA A 29 -6.53 18.29 15.29
CA ALA A 29 -5.73 19.14 16.18
C ALA A 29 -4.68 18.29 16.92
N MET A 30 -5.06 17.17 17.53
CA MET A 30 -4.12 16.24 18.20
C MET A 30 -3.03 15.74 17.23
N GLY A 31 -3.41 15.37 16.01
CA GLY A 31 -2.45 14.98 14.97
C GLY A 31 -1.46 16.10 14.64
N GLY A 32 -1.96 17.34 14.53
CA GLY A 32 -1.15 18.53 14.29
C GLY A 32 -0.17 18.83 15.43
N LEU A 33 -0.64 18.79 16.68
CA LEU A 33 0.19 18.99 17.88
C LEU A 33 1.30 17.92 17.96
N ARG A 34 0.96 16.66 17.71
CA ARG A 34 1.95 15.59 17.69
C ARG A 34 3.07 15.85 16.68
N HIS A 35 2.74 16.34 15.47
CA HIS A 35 3.73 16.71 14.47
C HIS A 35 4.58 17.90 14.91
N ALA A 36 3.98 18.93 15.51
CA ALA A 36 4.67 20.14 15.95
C ALA A 36 5.66 19.87 17.09
N TRP A 37 5.34 18.94 18.00
CA TRP A 37 6.17 18.65 19.18
C TRP A 37 7.17 17.51 18.96
N THR A 38 7.10 16.80 17.85
CA THR A 38 8.02 15.70 17.57
C THR A 38 9.22 16.21 16.78
N GLN A 39 10.43 16.02 17.31
CA GLN A 39 11.65 16.21 16.56
C GLN A 39 11.97 14.91 15.79
N PRO A 40 11.96 14.94 14.45
CA PRO A 40 12.24 13.74 13.67
C PRO A 40 13.73 13.37 13.72
N TRP A 41 14.01 12.10 13.95
CA TRP A 41 15.36 11.59 13.73
C TRP A 41 15.65 11.53 12.22
N ARG A 42 16.81 12.06 11.79
CA ARG A 42 17.27 12.01 10.40
C ARG A 42 18.20 10.83 10.21
N ALA A 43 17.85 9.97 9.24
CA ALA A 43 18.70 8.84 8.87
C ALA A 43 19.91 9.31 8.04
N PRO A 44 21.07 8.59 8.12
CA PRO A 44 22.24 8.88 7.29
C PRO A 44 22.09 8.38 5.84
N VAL A 45 20.96 7.81 5.49
CA VAL A 45 20.62 7.35 4.14
C VAL A 45 19.29 7.98 3.72
N PRO A 46 19.02 8.14 2.42
CA PRO A 46 17.75 8.67 1.93
C PRO A 46 16.53 7.88 2.41
N VAL A 47 15.50 8.57 2.84
CA VAL A 47 14.23 8.03 3.30
C VAL A 47 13.10 8.51 2.39
N ILE A 48 12.55 7.60 1.60
CA ILE A 48 11.41 7.88 0.72
C ILE A 48 10.14 7.33 1.36
N CYS A 49 9.14 8.16 1.50
CA CYS A 49 7.86 7.78 2.10
C CYS A 49 6.77 7.65 1.03
N VAL A 50 6.12 6.51 1.01
CA VAL A 50 4.87 6.28 0.28
C VAL A 50 3.74 6.23 1.29
N GLY A 51 2.82 7.18 1.22
CA GLY A 51 1.72 7.28 2.18
C GLY A 51 0.41 7.67 1.52
N ASN A 52 -0.67 7.72 2.30
CA ASN A 52 -1.96 8.19 1.84
C ASN A 52 -2.67 8.99 2.95
N LEU A 53 -3.76 9.67 2.58
CA LEU A 53 -4.61 10.41 3.53
C LEU A 53 -5.88 9.65 3.89
N VAL A 54 -6.32 8.73 3.05
CA VAL A 54 -7.60 8.03 3.21
C VAL A 54 -7.39 6.74 4.01
N ALA A 55 -8.21 6.50 5.02
CA ALA A 55 -8.28 5.20 5.67
C ALA A 55 -8.80 4.16 4.65
N GLY A 56 -7.97 3.13 4.35
CA GLY A 56 -8.28 2.09 3.38
C GLY A 56 -7.22 1.94 2.27
N GLY A 57 -7.49 1.06 1.32
CA GLY A 57 -6.57 0.67 0.26
C GLY A 57 -6.47 1.69 -0.88
N ALA A 58 -5.49 2.57 -0.86
CA ALA A 58 -5.19 3.53 -1.94
C ALA A 58 -4.15 3.01 -2.94
N GLY A 59 -3.60 1.81 -2.76
CA GLY A 59 -2.55 1.27 -3.63
C GLY A 59 -1.12 1.64 -3.20
N LYS A 60 -0.90 2.02 -1.93
CA LYS A 60 0.43 2.37 -1.39
C LYS A 60 1.47 1.26 -1.57
N THR A 61 1.15 0.07 -1.11
CA THR A 61 2.07 -1.07 -1.13
C THR A 61 2.57 -1.42 -2.54
N PRO A 62 1.71 -1.52 -3.58
CA PRO A 62 2.17 -1.65 -4.95
C PRO A 62 3.07 -0.51 -5.42
N VAL A 63 2.79 0.75 -5.03
CA VAL A 63 3.65 1.91 -5.36
C VAL A 63 4.99 1.81 -4.65
N ALA A 64 5.02 1.45 -3.36
CA ALA A 64 6.26 1.28 -2.60
C ALA A 64 7.14 0.16 -3.20
N ILE A 65 6.52 -0.95 -3.62
CA ILE A 65 7.21 -2.06 -4.31
C ILE A 65 7.77 -1.60 -5.65
N ALA A 66 6.98 -0.90 -6.48
CA ALA A 66 7.42 -0.42 -7.78
C ALA A 66 8.60 0.56 -7.64
N LEU A 67 8.53 1.45 -6.66
CA LEU A 67 9.61 2.38 -6.35
C LEU A 67 10.88 1.65 -5.89
N ALA A 68 10.75 0.69 -4.96
CA ALA A 68 11.88 -0.10 -4.48
C ALA A 68 12.57 -0.85 -5.62
N ARG A 69 11.81 -1.54 -6.48
CA ARG A 69 12.33 -2.24 -7.67
C ARG A 69 13.07 -1.30 -8.62
N ARG A 70 12.53 -0.08 -8.83
CA ARG A 70 13.17 0.92 -9.70
C ARG A 70 14.51 1.41 -9.14
N LEU A 71 14.55 1.69 -7.85
CA LEU A 71 15.77 2.10 -7.15
C LEU A 71 16.82 0.98 -7.13
N GLN A 72 16.39 -0.27 -6.95
CA GLN A 72 17.26 -1.44 -7.03
C GLN A 72 17.83 -1.66 -8.44
N ALA A 73 17.01 -1.46 -9.48
CA ALA A 73 17.48 -1.49 -10.86
C ALA A 73 18.53 -0.39 -11.13
N GLY A 74 18.52 0.69 -10.37
CA GLY A 74 19.55 1.73 -10.31
C GLY A 74 20.79 1.34 -9.50
N GLY A 75 20.90 0.09 -9.01
CA GLY A 75 22.06 -0.42 -8.28
C GLY A 75 22.09 -0.12 -6.79
N ARG A 76 20.97 0.29 -6.16
CA ARG A 76 20.92 0.65 -4.74
C ARG A 76 20.46 -0.50 -3.87
N ALA A 77 21.04 -0.67 -2.69
CA ALA A 77 20.54 -1.56 -1.65
C ALA A 77 19.34 -0.90 -0.95
N VAL A 78 18.14 -1.18 -1.45
CA VAL A 78 16.87 -0.62 -0.93
C VAL A 78 16.25 -1.58 0.06
N HIS A 79 15.95 -1.09 1.27
CA HIS A 79 15.13 -1.82 2.24
C HIS A 79 13.76 -1.13 2.41
N LEU A 80 12.73 -1.95 2.54
CA LEU A 80 11.36 -1.51 2.81
C LEU A 80 11.10 -1.51 4.31
N LEU A 81 10.40 -0.49 4.81
CA LEU A 81 10.05 -0.38 6.22
C LEU A 81 8.55 -0.07 6.39
N SER A 82 7.84 -0.96 7.07
CA SER A 82 6.41 -0.84 7.39
C SER A 82 6.17 -0.81 8.90
N ARG A 83 4.92 -0.57 9.31
CA ARG A 83 4.51 -0.64 10.71
C ARG A 83 4.28 -2.06 11.19
N GLY A 84 3.99 -2.99 10.27
CA GLY A 84 3.47 -4.30 10.62
C GLY A 84 2.02 -4.23 11.08
N TYR A 85 1.18 -3.46 10.35
CA TYR A 85 -0.24 -3.34 10.69
C TYR A 85 -0.93 -4.71 10.63
N GLY A 86 -1.74 -5.01 11.64
CA GLY A 86 -2.42 -6.30 11.79
C GLY A 86 -1.54 -7.42 12.36
N GLY A 87 -0.21 -7.20 12.46
CA GLY A 87 0.73 -8.13 13.07
C GLY A 87 0.87 -7.94 14.59
N SER A 88 1.27 -9.02 15.29
CA SER A 88 1.50 -9.03 16.73
C SER A 88 2.87 -8.46 17.11
N LEU A 89 3.89 -8.63 16.26
CA LEU A 89 5.25 -8.18 16.52
C LEU A 89 5.38 -6.66 16.46
N ALA A 90 6.08 -6.09 17.42
CA ALA A 90 6.31 -4.64 17.50
C ALA A 90 7.50 -4.17 16.64
N GLY A 91 8.48 -5.07 16.41
CA GLY A 91 9.75 -4.75 15.76
C GLY A 91 10.72 -3.96 16.64
N PRO A 92 11.93 -3.64 16.10
CA PRO A 92 12.34 -3.88 14.72
C PRO A 92 12.58 -5.36 14.42
N VAL A 93 11.98 -5.87 13.33
CA VAL A 93 12.12 -7.25 12.88
C VAL A 93 12.38 -7.28 11.37
N ALA A 94 13.47 -7.94 10.95
CA ALA A 94 13.67 -8.31 9.55
C ALA A 94 12.68 -9.41 9.16
N ILE A 95 11.96 -9.23 8.09
CA ILE A 95 10.92 -10.17 7.67
C ILE A 95 11.55 -11.35 6.93
N ASP A 96 11.38 -12.54 7.48
CA ASP A 96 11.67 -13.80 6.81
C ASP A 96 10.35 -14.50 6.44
N ARG A 97 10.03 -14.59 5.17
CA ARG A 97 8.80 -15.19 4.65
C ARG A 97 8.66 -16.70 4.93
N ARG A 98 9.75 -17.36 5.34
CA ARG A 98 9.73 -18.78 5.73
C ARG A 98 9.38 -18.96 7.20
N ARG A 99 9.60 -17.93 8.03
CA ARG A 99 9.44 -17.96 9.49
C ARG A 99 8.25 -17.14 9.97
N HIS A 100 7.91 -16.06 9.25
CA HIS A 100 6.87 -15.15 9.67
C HIS A 100 5.61 -15.30 8.82
N ASP A 101 4.47 -15.26 9.47
CA ASP A 101 3.15 -15.24 8.85
C ASP A 101 2.45 -13.86 9.01
N ALA A 102 1.28 -13.73 8.37
CA ALA A 102 0.52 -12.47 8.38
C ALA A 102 0.02 -12.08 9.78
N SER A 103 -0.14 -13.04 10.72
CA SER A 103 -0.56 -12.76 12.10
C SER A 103 0.55 -12.14 12.93
N GLN A 104 1.80 -12.38 12.55
CA GLN A 104 3.00 -11.89 13.23
C GLN A 104 3.44 -10.52 12.69
N VAL A 105 3.54 -10.38 11.36
CA VAL A 105 4.16 -9.19 10.76
C VAL A 105 3.18 -8.33 9.94
N GLY A 106 1.97 -8.83 9.70
CA GLY A 106 0.98 -8.20 8.83
C GLY A 106 1.09 -8.65 7.38
N ASP A 107 -0.03 -8.67 6.68
CA ASP A 107 -0.13 -9.12 5.28
C ASP A 107 0.66 -8.22 4.31
N GLU A 108 0.55 -6.90 4.45
CA GLU A 108 1.28 -5.94 3.60
C GLU A 108 2.80 -6.11 3.74
N ALA A 109 3.29 -6.36 4.95
CA ALA A 109 4.70 -6.56 5.22
C ALA A 109 5.28 -7.80 4.51
N LEU A 110 4.49 -8.88 4.40
CA LEU A 110 4.88 -10.08 3.64
C LEU A 110 4.95 -9.80 2.12
N LEU A 111 4.08 -8.94 1.60
CA LEU A 111 4.15 -8.50 0.20
C LEU A 111 5.41 -7.67 -0.07
N LEU A 112 5.77 -6.77 0.83
CA LEU A 112 6.99 -6.00 0.76
C LEU A 112 8.22 -6.92 0.75
N ALA A 113 8.26 -7.90 1.67
CA ALA A 113 9.34 -8.87 1.77
C ALA A 113 9.49 -9.81 0.55
N ALA A 114 8.46 -9.89 -0.31
CA ALA A 114 8.55 -10.59 -1.59
C ALA A 114 9.29 -9.78 -2.67
N ALA A 115 9.45 -8.47 -2.48
CA ALA A 115 10.03 -7.57 -3.47
C ALA A 115 11.46 -7.13 -3.12
N ALA A 116 11.75 -6.90 -1.82
CA ALA A 116 13.04 -6.43 -1.32
C ALA A 116 13.22 -6.82 0.16
N PRO A 117 14.43 -6.72 0.74
CA PRO A 117 14.61 -6.81 2.18
C PRO A 117 13.64 -5.86 2.90
N ALA A 118 12.81 -6.41 3.79
CA ALA A 118 11.74 -5.64 4.42
C ALA A 118 11.77 -5.81 5.94
N TRP A 119 11.33 -4.75 6.61
CA TRP A 119 11.34 -4.62 8.06
C TRP A 119 9.98 -4.16 8.56
N ILE A 120 9.61 -4.62 9.74
CA ILE A 120 8.53 -4.00 10.50
C ILE A 120 9.11 -3.34 11.75
N ALA A 121 8.57 -2.19 12.09
CA ALA A 121 8.84 -1.52 13.36
C ALA A 121 7.71 -0.54 13.71
N ARG A 122 7.18 -0.60 14.93
CA ARG A 122 6.28 0.45 15.46
C ARG A 122 7.07 1.73 15.73
N ASP A 123 8.28 1.61 16.27
CA ASP A 123 9.28 2.68 16.33
C ASP A 123 10.03 2.75 15.00
N ARG A 124 9.68 3.75 14.15
CA ARG A 124 10.28 3.92 12.82
C ARG A 124 11.77 4.22 12.86
N PRO A 125 12.28 5.12 13.72
CA PRO A 125 13.71 5.31 13.92
C PRO A 125 14.47 4.04 14.26
N ALA A 126 13.95 3.22 15.18
CA ALA A 126 14.60 1.95 15.54
C ALA A 126 14.60 0.97 14.33
N GLY A 127 13.50 0.87 13.58
CA GLY A 127 13.44 0.07 12.36
C GLY A 127 14.40 0.54 11.29
N ALA A 128 14.52 1.86 11.11
CA ALA A 128 15.45 2.45 10.16
C ALA A 128 16.91 2.16 10.52
N ARG A 129 17.29 2.31 11.80
CA ARG A 129 18.64 1.97 12.29
C ARG A 129 18.96 0.49 12.03
N ALA A 130 18.03 -0.41 12.33
CA ALA A 130 18.21 -1.84 12.09
C ALA A 130 18.40 -2.17 10.60
N ALA A 131 17.61 -1.56 9.73
CA ALA A 131 17.72 -1.75 8.28
C ALA A 131 19.05 -1.22 7.74
N ILE A 132 19.51 -0.05 8.24
CA ILE A 132 20.80 0.55 7.84
C ILE A 132 21.96 -0.32 8.32
N ALA A 133 21.92 -0.82 9.55
CA ALA A 133 22.92 -1.75 10.07
C ALA A 133 22.99 -3.06 9.27
N ALA A 134 21.88 -3.44 8.61
CA ALA A 134 21.81 -4.57 7.68
C ALA A 134 22.17 -4.20 6.22
N GLY A 135 22.74 -3.02 5.97
CA GLY A 135 23.27 -2.62 4.67
C GLY A 135 22.32 -1.80 3.79
N ALA A 136 21.21 -1.28 4.32
CA ALA A 136 20.33 -0.41 3.54
C ALA A 136 21.05 0.89 3.15
N GLN A 137 21.06 1.20 1.87
CA GLN A 137 21.54 2.46 1.30
C GLN A 137 20.40 3.45 1.01
N CYS A 138 19.17 2.96 1.01
CA CYS A 138 17.95 3.75 0.86
C CYS A 138 16.80 3.03 1.57
N LEU A 139 15.93 3.79 2.21
CA LEU A 139 14.74 3.28 2.87
C LEU A 139 13.50 3.74 2.13
N VAL A 140 12.58 2.80 1.85
CA VAL A 140 11.24 3.12 1.36
C VAL A 140 10.22 2.75 2.44
N LEU A 141 9.54 3.77 2.97
CA LEU A 141 8.51 3.61 3.99
C LEU A 141 7.16 3.31 3.33
N ASP A 142 6.53 2.21 3.67
CA ASP A 142 5.12 1.96 3.34
C ASP A 142 4.24 2.43 4.51
N ASP A 143 3.31 3.35 4.21
CA ASP A 143 2.39 3.99 5.16
C ASP A 143 3.11 4.79 6.28
N GLY A 144 4.00 5.70 5.88
CA GLY A 144 4.81 6.51 6.80
C GLY A 144 4.41 7.97 6.92
N LEU A 145 3.44 8.50 6.14
CA LEU A 145 3.18 9.93 6.00
C LEU A 145 2.80 10.61 7.32
N GLN A 146 1.94 9.97 8.14
CA GLN A 146 1.50 10.49 9.43
C GLN A 146 2.48 10.22 10.58
N ASN A 147 3.61 9.55 10.33
CA ASN A 147 4.62 9.34 11.36
C ASN A 147 5.60 10.51 11.41
N PRO A 148 5.69 11.28 12.52
CA PRO A 148 6.59 12.42 12.60
C PRO A 148 8.00 12.07 13.11
N THR A 149 8.25 10.84 13.59
CA THR A 149 9.47 10.51 14.32
C THR A 149 10.69 10.24 13.42
N LEU A 150 10.48 9.95 12.13
CA LEU A 150 11.52 9.72 11.15
C LEU A 150 11.42 10.80 10.06
N ALA A 151 12.49 11.54 9.82
CA ALA A 151 12.57 12.52 8.73
C ALA A 151 12.46 11.81 7.36
N LYS A 152 11.83 12.46 6.41
CA LYS A 152 11.67 11.97 5.04
C LYS A 152 12.32 12.95 4.09
N ASP A 153 13.07 12.44 3.13
CA ASP A 153 13.72 13.23 2.10
C ASP A 153 12.80 13.38 0.87
N LEU A 154 11.91 12.39 0.66
CA LEU A 154 10.85 12.43 -0.36
C LEU A 154 9.56 11.82 0.21
N SER A 155 8.44 12.49 0.00
CA SER A 155 7.11 11.98 0.37
C SER A 155 6.20 11.92 -0.85
N LEU A 156 5.77 10.73 -1.22
CA LEU A 156 4.79 10.47 -2.27
C LEU A 156 3.41 10.20 -1.64
N LEU A 157 2.45 11.05 -1.95
CA LEU A 157 1.07 10.92 -1.49
C LEU A 157 0.27 10.14 -2.53
N VAL A 158 -0.13 8.92 -2.18
CA VAL A 158 -0.93 8.06 -3.06
C VAL A 158 -2.41 8.31 -2.84
N ILE A 159 -3.15 8.60 -3.91
CA ILE A 159 -4.60 8.78 -3.92
C ILE A 159 -5.21 7.89 -5.01
N ASP A 160 -6.25 7.15 -4.66
CA ASP A 160 -7.03 6.38 -5.62
C ASP A 160 -7.99 7.31 -6.38
N GLY A 161 -7.81 7.47 -7.69
CA GLY A 161 -8.59 8.37 -8.53
C GLY A 161 -10.08 8.02 -8.60
N GLY A 162 -10.42 6.74 -8.41
CA GLY A 162 -11.81 6.29 -8.42
C GLY A 162 -12.57 6.55 -7.11
N TYR A 163 -11.87 6.72 -5.98
CA TYR A 163 -12.47 7.00 -4.67
C TYR A 163 -12.23 8.45 -4.22
N GLY A 164 -11.11 9.03 -4.63
CA GLY A 164 -10.70 10.37 -4.24
C GLY A 164 -10.49 10.50 -2.73
N LEU A 165 -11.18 11.46 -2.15
CA LEU A 165 -11.10 11.80 -0.73
C LEU A 165 -12.38 11.44 0.05
N GLY A 166 -13.30 10.66 -0.56
CA GLY A 166 -14.62 10.40 0.01
C GLY A 166 -15.39 11.71 0.22
N ASN A 167 -16.01 11.89 1.40
CA ASN A 167 -16.71 13.14 1.76
C ASN A 167 -15.76 14.30 2.11
N GLY A 168 -14.43 14.09 2.04
CA GLY A 168 -13.42 15.11 2.30
C GLY A 168 -13.21 15.47 3.76
N ARG A 169 -13.86 14.79 4.70
CA ARG A 169 -13.74 15.05 6.14
C ARG A 169 -12.72 14.15 6.81
N VAL A 170 -12.21 14.61 7.94
CA VAL A 170 -11.24 13.85 8.76
C VAL A 170 -11.98 12.87 9.66
N LEU A 171 -11.33 11.80 10.07
CA LEU A 171 -11.80 10.83 11.04
C LEU A 171 -12.31 11.50 12.32
N PRO A 172 -13.44 11.06 12.91
CA PRO A 172 -14.33 10.00 12.45
C PRO A 172 -15.44 10.46 11.47
N ALA A 173 -15.55 11.76 11.15
CA ALA A 173 -16.59 12.33 10.28
C ALA A 173 -16.42 11.92 8.81
N GLY A 174 -15.24 11.48 8.41
CA GLY A 174 -14.93 11.04 7.06
C GLY A 174 -13.67 10.17 7.03
N PRO A 175 -13.20 9.81 5.83
CA PRO A 175 -12.12 8.83 5.68
C PRO A 175 -10.72 9.42 5.85
N LEU A 176 -10.56 10.75 5.94
CA LEU A 176 -9.23 11.36 5.96
C LEU A 176 -8.55 11.18 7.33
N ARG A 177 -7.29 10.78 7.32
CA ARG A 177 -6.44 10.68 8.53
C ARG A 177 -5.99 12.04 9.03
N GLU A 178 -6.08 13.08 8.18
CA GLU A 178 -5.73 14.47 8.44
C GLU A 178 -6.30 15.36 7.34
N PRO A 179 -6.36 16.70 7.54
CA PRO A 179 -6.78 17.63 6.49
C PRO A 179 -5.92 17.51 5.23
N LEU A 180 -6.58 17.59 4.05
CA LEU A 180 -5.92 17.48 2.74
C LEU A 180 -4.75 18.44 2.60
N GLU A 181 -4.94 19.68 2.99
CA GLU A 181 -3.96 20.76 2.85
C GLU A 181 -2.67 20.46 3.64
N ARG A 182 -2.81 19.88 4.85
CA ARG A 182 -1.66 19.43 5.66
C ARG A 182 -0.91 18.27 5.02
N GLY A 183 -1.66 17.29 4.50
CA GLY A 183 -1.07 16.17 3.79
C GLY A 183 -0.34 16.61 2.52
N LEU A 184 -0.97 17.48 1.73
CA LEU A 184 -0.35 18.05 0.52
C LEU A 184 0.87 18.90 0.83
N ALA A 185 0.87 19.69 1.92
CA ALA A 185 2.02 20.49 2.32
C ALA A 185 3.28 19.65 2.57
N ARG A 186 3.12 18.40 3.04
CA ARG A 186 4.21 17.45 3.30
C ARG A 186 4.53 16.51 2.14
N ALA A 187 3.73 16.53 1.09
CA ALA A 187 3.95 15.70 -0.08
C ALA A 187 4.76 16.48 -1.13
N ASP A 188 5.83 15.89 -1.62
CA ASP A 188 6.64 16.43 -2.72
C ASP A 188 5.96 16.17 -4.07
N ALA A 189 5.28 15.03 -4.19
CA ALA A 189 4.45 14.69 -5.34
C ALA A 189 3.23 13.86 -4.94
N VAL A 190 2.22 13.85 -5.79
CA VAL A 190 1.02 13.03 -5.65
C VAL A 190 1.05 11.92 -6.68
N VAL A 191 0.83 10.68 -6.24
CA VAL A 191 0.61 9.53 -7.13
C VAL A 191 -0.89 9.28 -7.26
N LEU A 192 -1.45 9.60 -8.42
CA LEU A 192 -2.87 9.36 -8.73
C LEU A 192 -3.03 7.96 -9.34
N MET A 193 -3.64 7.07 -8.57
CA MET A 193 -3.83 5.66 -8.95
C MET A 193 -5.12 5.46 -9.73
N GLY A 194 -4.97 5.09 -11.01
CA GLY A 194 -6.08 4.86 -11.93
C GLY A 194 -6.69 6.16 -12.46
N GLU A 195 -7.89 6.04 -13.05
CA GLU A 195 -8.62 7.17 -13.63
C GLU A 195 -9.15 8.11 -12.55
N ASP A 196 -9.01 9.42 -12.74
CA ASP A 196 -9.61 10.43 -11.87
C ASP A 196 -11.11 10.59 -12.17
N ARG A 197 -11.93 9.89 -11.40
CA ARG A 197 -13.41 9.96 -11.49
C ARG A 197 -14.02 10.97 -10.54
N THR A 198 -13.19 11.64 -9.75
CA THR A 198 -13.65 12.55 -8.69
C THR A 198 -13.32 14.00 -8.96
N GLY A 199 -12.62 14.30 -10.06
CA GLY A 199 -12.14 15.64 -10.38
C GLY A 199 -11.06 16.15 -9.43
N LEU A 200 -10.36 15.23 -8.77
CA LEU A 200 -9.36 15.53 -7.76
C LEU A 200 -8.18 16.32 -8.34
N ALA A 201 -7.82 16.10 -9.60
CA ALA A 201 -6.69 16.77 -10.25
C ALA A 201 -6.75 18.31 -10.13
N ALA A 202 -7.95 18.89 -10.17
CA ALA A 202 -8.14 20.34 -9.99
C ALA A 202 -7.75 20.81 -8.56
N ARG A 203 -7.91 19.96 -7.56
CA ARG A 203 -7.56 20.24 -6.15
C ARG A 203 -6.05 20.00 -5.87
N LEU A 204 -5.33 19.41 -6.79
CA LEU A 204 -3.89 19.13 -6.69
C LEU A 204 -3.06 20.20 -7.43
N ALA A 205 -3.65 21.32 -7.82
CA ALA A 205 -2.97 22.39 -8.51
C ALA A 205 -1.70 22.83 -7.73
N GLY A 206 -0.59 22.99 -8.47
CA GLY A 206 0.71 23.33 -7.89
C GLY A 206 1.53 22.14 -7.37
N LYS A 207 1.00 20.90 -7.41
CA LYS A 207 1.74 19.68 -7.10
C LYS A 207 2.12 18.91 -8.36
N THR A 208 3.30 18.29 -8.37
CA THR A 208 3.64 17.30 -9.41
C THR A 208 2.73 16.08 -9.23
N VAL A 209 1.96 15.74 -10.27
CA VAL A 209 1.07 14.59 -10.27
C VAL A 209 1.65 13.48 -11.14
N LEU A 210 2.02 12.38 -10.52
CA LEU A 210 2.45 11.14 -11.15
C LEU A 210 1.22 10.26 -11.37
N ARG A 211 0.88 9.97 -12.62
CA ARG A 211 -0.20 9.01 -12.93
C ARG A 211 0.34 7.60 -12.89
N ALA A 212 -0.40 6.70 -12.25
CA ALA A 212 -0.04 5.29 -12.17
C ALA A 212 -1.30 4.42 -12.19
N ARG A 213 -1.15 3.17 -12.59
CA ARG A 213 -2.24 2.18 -12.61
C ARG A 213 -1.76 0.83 -12.14
N LEU A 214 -2.67 0.02 -11.61
CA LEU A 214 -2.40 -1.39 -11.33
C LEU A 214 -2.54 -2.19 -12.63
N VAL A 215 -1.50 -2.92 -12.98
CA VAL A 215 -1.45 -3.76 -14.17
C VAL A 215 -1.21 -5.20 -13.75
N PRO A 216 -2.01 -6.18 -14.23
CA PRO A 216 -1.73 -7.59 -14.03
C PRO A 216 -0.37 -7.98 -14.63
N GLU A 217 0.48 -8.66 -13.82
CA GLU A 217 1.77 -9.17 -14.27
C GLU A 217 1.65 -10.54 -14.95
N ASN A 218 0.57 -11.27 -14.66
CA ASN A 218 0.34 -12.64 -15.15
C ASN A 218 -1.05 -12.82 -15.82
N ALA A 219 -1.50 -11.81 -16.56
CA ALA A 219 -2.80 -11.80 -17.24
C ALA A 219 -2.99 -13.02 -18.17
N ALA A 220 -1.94 -13.42 -18.89
CA ALA A 220 -1.99 -14.53 -19.83
C ALA A 220 -2.33 -15.88 -19.17
N GLU A 221 -2.06 -16.04 -17.87
CA GLU A 221 -2.39 -17.26 -17.14
C GLU A 221 -3.91 -17.47 -17.00
N PHE A 222 -4.71 -16.41 -17.17
CA PHE A 222 -6.17 -16.42 -16.93
C PHE A 222 -7.01 -16.25 -18.20
N ALA A 223 -6.40 -15.84 -19.30
CA ALA A 223 -7.12 -15.54 -20.55
C ALA A 223 -7.92 -16.75 -21.05
N GLY A 224 -9.24 -16.57 -21.26
CA GLY A 224 -10.17 -17.61 -21.73
C GLY A 224 -10.50 -18.71 -20.70
N ARG A 225 -9.89 -18.71 -19.51
CA ARG A 225 -10.06 -19.77 -18.50
C ARG A 225 -11.26 -19.51 -17.59
N PRO A 226 -12.04 -20.54 -17.22
CA PRO A 226 -13.02 -20.41 -16.16
C PRO A 226 -12.32 -20.27 -14.80
N VAL A 227 -12.81 -19.34 -13.98
CA VAL A 227 -12.24 -19.09 -12.65
C VAL A 227 -13.33 -18.83 -11.61
N VAL A 228 -13.14 -19.36 -10.41
CA VAL A 228 -13.86 -18.95 -9.20
C VAL A 228 -12.94 -17.96 -8.49
N ALA A 229 -13.40 -16.72 -8.36
CA ALA A 229 -12.62 -15.63 -7.80
C ALA A 229 -13.07 -15.30 -6.39
N PHE A 230 -12.13 -15.15 -5.43
CA PHE A 230 -12.46 -14.69 -4.08
C PHE A 230 -11.48 -13.63 -3.60
N ALA A 231 -11.97 -12.69 -2.77
CA ALA A 231 -11.13 -11.64 -2.20
C ALA A 231 -11.70 -11.09 -0.89
N GLY A 232 -10.80 -10.94 0.11
CA GLY A 232 -11.04 -10.28 1.39
C GLY A 232 -10.19 -9.00 1.50
N ILE A 233 -10.39 -8.08 0.56
CA ILE A 233 -9.74 -6.76 0.51
C ILE A 233 -10.79 -5.66 0.56
N GLY A 234 -10.39 -4.42 0.87
CA GLY A 234 -11.31 -3.30 1.02
C GLY A 234 -12.21 -3.00 -0.19
N ARG A 235 -11.83 -3.43 -1.41
CA ARG A 235 -12.61 -3.27 -2.65
C ARG A 235 -12.55 -4.50 -3.55
N PRO A 236 -13.27 -5.58 -3.21
CA PRO A 236 -13.24 -6.82 -3.98
C PRO A 236 -13.69 -6.66 -5.44
N ALA A 237 -14.65 -5.77 -5.68
CA ALA A 237 -15.17 -5.50 -7.03
C ALA A 237 -14.07 -5.05 -8.01
N LYS A 238 -13.06 -4.29 -7.52
CA LYS A 238 -11.93 -3.86 -8.35
C LYS A 238 -11.05 -5.05 -8.76
N PHE A 239 -10.85 -6.02 -7.86
CA PHE A 239 -10.13 -7.26 -8.18
C PHE A 239 -10.88 -8.08 -9.23
N PHE A 240 -12.19 -8.28 -9.05
CA PHE A 240 -13.01 -9.04 -10.01
C PHE A 240 -12.99 -8.39 -11.39
N ALA A 241 -13.18 -7.08 -11.48
CA ALA A 241 -13.09 -6.35 -12.74
C ALA A 241 -11.71 -6.44 -13.40
N THR A 242 -10.62 -6.40 -12.58
CA THR A 242 -9.27 -6.57 -13.10
C THR A 242 -9.05 -7.98 -13.65
N LEU A 243 -9.58 -9.00 -12.99
CA LEU A 243 -9.47 -10.39 -13.44
C LEU A 243 -10.29 -10.61 -14.72
N GLU A 244 -11.51 -10.06 -14.82
CA GLU A 244 -12.31 -10.08 -16.06
C GLU A 244 -11.57 -9.38 -17.23
N ALA A 245 -10.90 -8.27 -16.96
CA ALA A 245 -10.12 -7.55 -17.97
C ALA A 245 -8.91 -8.34 -18.49
N THR A 246 -8.46 -9.40 -17.81
CA THR A 246 -7.46 -10.35 -18.35
C THR A 246 -8.04 -11.32 -19.37
N GLY A 247 -9.35 -11.33 -19.61
CA GLY A 247 -10.06 -12.30 -20.43
C GLY A 247 -10.50 -13.56 -19.66
N ALA A 248 -10.38 -13.59 -18.34
CA ALA A 248 -10.89 -14.69 -17.51
C ALA A 248 -12.43 -14.75 -17.54
N ARG A 249 -12.99 -15.95 -17.53
CA ARG A 249 -14.43 -16.19 -17.40
C ARG A 249 -14.77 -16.46 -15.94
N LEU A 250 -15.39 -15.48 -15.25
CA LEU A 250 -15.72 -15.63 -13.83
C LEU A 250 -16.96 -16.57 -13.68
N ALA A 251 -16.72 -17.81 -13.26
CA ALA A 251 -17.78 -18.76 -12.92
C ALA A 251 -18.48 -18.35 -11.61
N ALA A 252 -17.71 -17.85 -10.62
CA ALA A 252 -18.26 -17.30 -9.39
C ALA A 252 -17.38 -16.19 -8.82
N LYS A 253 -17.99 -15.29 -8.00
CA LYS A 253 -17.35 -14.21 -7.27
C LYS A 253 -17.69 -14.34 -5.78
N ARG A 254 -16.69 -14.40 -4.90
CA ARG A 254 -16.88 -14.50 -3.46
C ARG A 254 -16.14 -13.37 -2.76
N ALA A 255 -16.89 -12.40 -2.24
CA ALA A 255 -16.34 -11.28 -1.47
C ALA A 255 -16.36 -11.61 0.02
N PHE A 256 -15.25 -11.33 0.71
CA PHE A 256 -15.08 -11.45 2.15
C PHE A 256 -14.77 -10.09 2.76
N PRO A 257 -14.94 -9.93 4.08
CA PRO A 257 -14.51 -8.71 4.78
C PRO A 257 -13.02 -8.41 4.57
N ASP A 258 -12.63 -7.13 4.62
CA ASP A 258 -11.21 -6.76 4.52
C ASP A 258 -10.39 -7.42 5.63
N HIS A 259 -9.19 -7.89 5.30
CA HIS A 259 -8.32 -8.67 6.19
C HIS A 259 -8.92 -9.99 6.72
N HIS A 260 -9.85 -10.60 5.96
CA HIS A 260 -10.45 -11.89 6.32
C HIS A 260 -9.39 -12.97 6.54
N ARG A 261 -9.55 -13.74 7.61
CA ARG A 261 -8.72 -14.93 7.89
C ARG A 261 -9.48 -16.16 7.43
N TYR A 262 -8.98 -16.79 6.39
CA TYR A 262 -9.61 -17.97 5.79
C TYR A 262 -9.41 -19.20 6.66
N SER A 263 -10.50 -19.90 7.01
CA SER A 263 -10.45 -21.23 7.62
C SER A 263 -10.20 -22.32 6.56
N MET A 264 -9.76 -23.49 7.01
CA MET A 264 -9.62 -24.65 6.12
C MET A 264 -10.94 -25.02 5.46
N ASP A 265 -12.03 -25.06 6.25
CA ASP A 265 -13.39 -25.43 5.75
C ASP A 265 -13.91 -24.44 4.71
N GLU A 266 -13.61 -23.12 4.86
CA GLU A 266 -13.98 -22.11 3.86
C GLU A 266 -13.22 -22.34 2.55
N LEU A 267 -11.92 -22.64 2.64
CA LEU A 267 -11.10 -22.88 1.45
C LEU A 267 -11.44 -24.19 0.77
N GLU A 268 -11.74 -25.24 1.51
CA GLU A 268 -12.18 -26.51 0.94
C GLU A 268 -13.52 -26.37 0.19
N ARG A 269 -14.46 -25.59 0.74
CA ARG A 269 -15.70 -25.25 0.04
C ARG A 269 -15.45 -24.47 -1.26
N LEU A 270 -14.55 -23.47 -1.24
CA LEU A 270 -14.19 -22.71 -2.44
C LEU A 270 -13.48 -23.59 -3.48
N LEU A 271 -12.63 -24.52 -3.04
CA LEU A 271 -11.96 -25.47 -3.92
C LEU A 271 -12.92 -26.47 -4.54
N ALA A 272 -13.91 -26.95 -3.78
CA ALA A 272 -14.98 -27.81 -4.28
C ALA A 272 -15.83 -27.06 -5.32
N GLU A 273 -16.24 -25.81 -5.02
CA GLU A 273 -16.97 -24.96 -5.98
C GLU A 273 -16.19 -24.74 -7.27
N ALA A 274 -14.88 -24.54 -7.18
CA ALA A 274 -14.03 -24.39 -8.35
C ALA A 274 -13.93 -25.70 -9.17
N ALA A 275 -13.82 -26.84 -8.49
CA ALA A 275 -13.79 -28.15 -9.13
C ALA A 275 -15.11 -28.47 -9.85
N ASP A 276 -16.25 -28.22 -9.22
CA ASP A 276 -17.59 -28.41 -9.80
C ASP A 276 -17.82 -27.55 -11.06
N ALA A 277 -17.18 -26.38 -11.12
CA ALA A 277 -17.24 -25.46 -12.25
C ALA A 277 -16.15 -25.71 -13.30
N ASP A 278 -15.33 -26.74 -13.16
CA ASP A 278 -14.09 -26.96 -13.96
C ASP A 278 -13.27 -25.67 -14.09
N ALA A 279 -13.07 -24.99 -12.98
CA ALA A 279 -12.49 -23.66 -12.89
C ALA A 279 -11.28 -23.62 -11.96
N ALA A 280 -10.36 -22.68 -12.20
CA ALA A 280 -9.29 -22.40 -11.26
C ALA A 280 -9.79 -21.53 -10.09
N LEU A 281 -9.35 -21.80 -8.87
CA LEU A 281 -9.59 -20.92 -7.73
C LEU A 281 -8.55 -19.80 -7.71
N VAL A 282 -8.99 -18.52 -7.74
CA VAL A 282 -8.10 -17.35 -7.91
C VAL A 282 -8.36 -16.31 -6.83
N THR A 283 -7.28 -15.75 -6.29
CA THR A 283 -7.34 -14.68 -5.29
C THR A 283 -6.31 -13.58 -5.53
N THR A 284 -6.28 -12.57 -4.65
CA THR A 284 -5.29 -11.48 -4.67
C THR A 284 -3.98 -11.89 -3.98
N ALA A 285 -2.88 -11.19 -4.29
CA ALA A 285 -1.62 -11.40 -3.57
C ALA A 285 -1.76 -11.08 -2.05
N LYS A 286 -2.64 -10.12 -1.69
CA LYS A 286 -2.90 -9.75 -0.28
C LYS A 286 -3.67 -10.86 0.46
N ASP A 287 -4.58 -11.55 -0.22
CA ASP A 287 -5.29 -12.69 0.36
C ASP A 287 -4.38 -13.93 0.45
N ALA A 288 -3.59 -14.18 -0.58
CA ALA A 288 -2.73 -15.37 -0.66
C ALA A 288 -1.77 -15.53 0.52
N VAL A 289 -1.22 -14.43 1.07
CA VAL A 289 -0.32 -14.49 2.23
C VAL A 289 -1.05 -14.85 3.53
N ARG A 290 -2.39 -14.75 3.56
CA ARG A 290 -3.25 -15.11 4.70
C ARG A 290 -3.80 -16.53 4.62
N LEU A 291 -3.60 -17.22 3.48
CA LEU A 291 -4.08 -18.58 3.30
C LEU A 291 -3.28 -19.55 4.19
N PRO A 292 -3.93 -20.55 4.79
CA PRO A 292 -3.25 -21.68 5.41
C PRO A 292 -2.28 -22.36 4.45
N ALA A 293 -1.12 -22.76 4.96
CA ALA A 293 -0.03 -23.32 4.14
C ALA A 293 -0.48 -24.46 3.20
N PRO A 294 -1.30 -25.44 3.63
CA PRO A 294 -1.71 -26.56 2.76
C PRO A 294 -2.52 -26.13 1.54
N CYS A 295 -3.20 -24.97 1.59
CA CYS A 295 -4.06 -24.50 0.50
C CYS A 295 -3.36 -23.54 -0.47
N ARG A 296 -2.19 -22.99 -0.10
CA ARG A 296 -1.51 -21.95 -0.91
C ARG A 296 -1.18 -22.39 -2.31
N GLU A 297 -0.74 -23.64 -2.49
CA GLU A 297 -0.35 -24.18 -3.79
C GLU A 297 -1.54 -24.53 -4.68
N ARG A 298 -2.74 -24.69 -4.10
CA ARG A 298 -3.98 -25.00 -4.80
C ARG A 298 -4.73 -23.76 -5.29
N VAL A 299 -4.32 -22.57 -4.87
CA VAL A 299 -4.97 -21.29 -5.19
C VAL A 299 -4.05 -20.46 -6.07
N GLN A 300 -4.54 -20.07 -7.23
CA GLN A 300 -3.81 -19.18 -8.12
C GLN A 300 -3.92 -17.73 -7.65
N VAL A 301 -2.91 -16.92 -7.96
CA VAL A 301 -2.83 -15.54 -7.49
C VAL A 301 -2.74 -14.59 -8.68
N LEU A 302 -3.70 -13.67 -8.79
CA LEU A 302 -3.56 -12.54 -9.70
C LEU A 302 -2.54 -11.55 -9.11
N ARG A 303 -1.36 -11.49 -9.72
CA ARG A 303 -0.30 -10.56 -9.35
C ARG A 303 -0.49 -9.24 -10.10
N VAL A 304 -0.41 -8.14 -9.37
CA VAL A 304 -0.51 -6.79 -9.94
C VAL A 304 0.69 -5.94 -9.55
N ALA A 305 1.15 -5.10 -10.45
CA ALA A 305 2.18 -4.11 -10.19
C ALA A 305 1.66 -2.69 -10.46
N ALA A 306 2.15 -1.71 -9.71
CA ALA A 306 1.94 -0.32 -10.05
C ALA A 306 2.86 0.05 -11.21
N ARG A 307 2.27 0.55 -12.30
CA ARG A 307 2.99 1.11 -13.45
C ARG A 307 2.72 2.60 -13.54
N PHE A 308 3.77 3.38 -13.58
CA PHE A 308 3.72 4.82 -13.83
C PHE A 308 3.59 5.06 -15.33
N ASP A 309 2.71 5.98 -15.70
CA ASP A 309 2.51 6.32 -17.12
C ASP A 309 3.72 7.07 -17.68
N ASP A 310 4.38 7.89 -16.85
CA ASP A 310 5.63 8.58 -17.17
C ASP A 310 6.74 8.20 -16.15
N PRO A 311 7.54 7.19 -16.47
CA PRO A 311 8.68 6.80 -15.63
C PRO A 311 9.78 7.87 -15.52
N ALA A 312 9.96 8.72 -16.54
CA ALA A 312 10.97 9.77 -16.52
C ALA A 312 10.59 10.90 -15.55
N LEU A 313 9.29 11.24 -15.49
CA LEU A 313 8.78 12.19 -14.50
C LEU A 313 9.00 11.67 -13.07
N LEU A 314 8.78 10.37 -12.82
CA LEU A 314 9.08 9.74 -11.52
C LEU A 314 10.57 9.88 -11.18
N ASP A 315 11.47 9.60 -12.12
CA ASP A 315 12.91 9.76 -11.92
C ASP A 315 13.27 11.21 -11.61
N GLY A 316 12.68 12.15 -12.34
CA GLY A 316 12.84 13.56 -12.07
C GLY A 316 12.39 13.98 -10.66
N VAL A 317 11.35 13.37 -10.11
CA VAL A 317 10.89 13.58 -8.72
C VAL A 317 11.88 12.99 -7.74
N ILE A 318 12.33 11.75 -7.95
CA ILE A 318 13.32 11.08 -7.08
C ILE A 318 14.63 11.87 -7.06
N ASN A 319 15.12 12.29 -8.20
CA ASN A 319 16.42 12.95 -8.31
C ASN A 319 16.44 14.40 -7.76
N ARG A 320 15.32 15.12 -7.81
CA ARG A 320 15.22 16.50 -7.27
C ARG A 320 15.31 16.56 -5.76
N THR A 321 14.84 15.54 -5.08
CA THR A 321 14.84 15.48 -3.59
C THR A 321 16.12 14.88 -3.03
N SER A 322 16.88 14.22 -3.89
CA SER A 322 18.21 13.74 -3.61
C SER A 322 19.17 14.74 -4.24
N GLY A 323 19.73 15.69 -3.45
CA GLY A 323 20.80 16.54 -3.95
C GLY A 323 21.93 15.71 -4.57
N PRO A 324 22.79 16.26 -5.43
CA PRO A 324 23.85 15.51 -6.12
C PRO A 324 24.76 14.71 -5.17
N ASP A 325 24.86 15.11 -3.89
CA ASP A 325 25.63 14.43 -2.85
C ASP A 325 24.83 13.38 -2.06
N SER A 326 23.51 13.33 -2.19
CA SER A 326 22.64 12.41 -1.43
C SER A 326 22.61 11.00 -2.02
N PHE A 327 23.09 10.86 -3.25
CA PHE A 327 23.18 9.59 -3.95
C PHE A 327 24.57 9.49 -4.58
N PRO A 328 25.56 8.89 -3.92
CA PRO A 328 26.89 8.74 -4.49
C PRO A 328 26.79 8.02 -5.85
N PRO A 329 27.60 8.41 -6.85
CA PRO A 329 27.65 7.74 -8.15
C PRO A 329 27.98 6.27 -7.98
N ARG A 330 27.55 5.45 -8.93
CA ARG A 330 27.85 4.01 -9.00
C ARG A 330 29.35 3.81 -8.80
N PRO A 331 29.81 2.83 -7.99
CA PRO A 331 31.15 2.33 -8.16
C PRO A 331 31.27 1.78 -9.59
N ASP A 332 32.27 2.22 -10.31
CA ASP A 332 32.57 1.72 -11.66
C ASP A 332 32.71 0.19 -11.61
N PRO A 333 32.09 -0.58 -12.51
CA PRO A 333 32.19 -2.05 -12.52
C PRO A 333 33.57 -2.56 -12.98
N GLY A 334 34.61 -1.74 -12.90
CA GLY A 334 35.97 -2.01 -13.36
C GLY A 334 37.07 -1.62 -12.40
N MET A 335 37.06 -2.18 -11.18
CA MET A 335 38.26 -2.36 -10.35
C MET A 335 38.19 -3.70 -9.64
#